data_cc9091c02e269baebc0b48291275a8c6
#
_entry.id   cc9091c02e269baebc0b48291275a8c6
#
_cell.length_a   1.000
_cell.length_b   1.000
_cell.length_c   1.000
_cell.angle_alpha   90.00
_cell.angle_beta   90.00
_cell.angle_gamma   90.00
#
_symmetry.space_group_name_H-M   'P 1'
#
loop_
_entity.id
_entity.type
_entity.pdbx_description
1 polymer ?
#
loop_
_entity_poly.entity_id
_entity_poly.type
_entity_poly.pdbx_seq_one_letter_code
_entity_poly.pdbx_strand_id
1 'polypeptide(L)'
;MSTDTNFVGNAIGALDDVRVIDLGSGMAPAIAGMFLADHGAEVFKVETPEGDWARSMAGFEVWNRNKIGAIVDPASPSDVEWLATNVGRADVLILGANELDDFGPLVADAARANHRLVIVRLPVYLDGVTPWGGTPESNGLLSAMGSQASRQSSYSGGPVESVSPYILHAQGLLASLAAASALLERFDSGLGQTVTVTGMQALIQFHVLALTVHADAPDPITSIGPTGKHHTYRHFEAQGGRWIAAGGLGGKFELRLLHELG
;
A
#
# COMPACT_ATOMS: atom_id res chain seq x y z
N MET A 1 26.89 -38.64 5.10
CA MET A 1 26.49 -37.23 4.91
C MET A 1 25.02 -37.12 5.31
N SER A 2 24.78 -36.74 6.57
CA SER A 2 23.45 -36.58 7.14
C SER A 2 22.95 -35.19 6.71
N THR A 3 21.86 -35.15 5.92
CA THR A 3 21.15 -33.92 5.60
C THR A 3 20.16 -33.66 6.75
N ASP A 4 20.60 -32.95 7.77
CA ASP A 4 19.71 -32.39 8.78
C ASP A 4 18.81 -31.33 8.14
N THR A 5 17.62 -31.76 7.71
CA THR A 5 16.50 -30.91 7.27
C THR A 5 15.55 -30.59 8.45
N ASN A 6 16.08 -30.25 9.60
CA ASN A 6 15.31 -29.82 10.75
C ASN A 6 15.42 -28.30 10.97
N PHE A 7 15.10 -27.50 9.93
CA PHE A 7 14.76 -26.09 10.07
C PHE A 7 13.24 -25.86 9.99
N VAL A 8 12.49 -26.60 10.78
CA VAL A 8 11.10 -26.23 11.14
C VAL A 8 11.01 -26.35 12.66
N GLY A 9 11.85 -25.59 13.35
CA GLY A 9 11.50 -25.12 14.67
C GLY A 9 10.36 -24.11 14.46
N ASN A 10 9.37 -24.10 15.32
CA ASN A 10 8.34 -23.05 15.39
C ASN A 10 9.10 -21.71 15.45
N ALA A 11 9.31 -21.10 14.31
CA ALA A 11 9.83 -19.73 14.26
C ALA A 11 8.70 -18.87 14.82
N ILE A 12 8.84 -18.45 16.06
CA ILE A 12 7.98 -17.46 16.69
C ILE A 12 8.14 -16.20 15.85
N GLY A 13 7.07 -15.74 15.22
CA GLY A 13 7.09 -14.50 14.44
C GLY A 13 7.34 -13.30 15.37
N ALA A 14 7.88 -12.24 14.84
CA ALA A 14 8.13 -11.03 15.64
C ALA A 14 6.85 -10.43 16.24
N LEU A 15 5.69 -10.80 15.74
CA LEU A 15 4.36 -10.30 16.12
C LEU A 15 3.41 -11.41 16.60
N ASP A 16 3.91 -12.55 17.05
CA ASP A 16 3.08 -13.71 17.45
C ASP A 16 2.04 -13.39 18.55
N ASP A 17 2.33 -12.42 19.42
CA ASP A 17 1.44 -12.00 20.50
C ASP A 17 0.53 -10.82 20.11
N VAL A 18 0.56 -10.40 18.84
CA VAL A 18 -0.19 -9.23 18.34
C VAL A 18 -1.48 -9.67 17.67
N ARG A 19 -2.60 -9.13 18.16
CA ARG A 19 -3.92 -9.31 17.56
C ARG A 19 -4.34 -8.07 16.76
N VAL A 20 -4.72 -8.30 15.52
CA VAL A 20 -5.10 -7.25 14.57
C VAL A 20 -6.54 -7.46 14.11
N ILE A 21 -7.34 -6.42 14.14
CA ILE A 21 -8.65 -6.35 13.49
C ILE A 21 -8.50 -5.46 12.25
N ASP A 22 -8.71 -6.02 11.08
CA ASP A 22 -8.64 -5.36 9.78
C ASP A 22 -10.06 -5.14 9.25
N LEU A 23 -10.60 -3.92 9.44
CA LEU A 23 -11.89 -3.46 8.90
C LEU A 23 -11.74 -2.77 7.55
N GLY A 24 -10.50 -2.44 7.15
CA GLY A 24 -10.28 -1.63 5.96
C GLY A 24 -10.65 -2.36 4.67
N SER A 25 -11.40 -1.71 3.80
CA SER A 25 -11.69 -2.19 2.44
C SER A 25 -10.66 -1.70 1.44
N GLY A 26 -10.35 -2.55 0.46
CA GLY A 26 -9.44 -2.21 -0.62
C GLY A 26 -8.03 -2.78 -0.45
N MET A 27 -7.13 -2.32 -1.30
CA MET A 27 -5.79 -2.89 -1.44
C MET A 27 -4.83 -2.43 -0.35
N ALA A 28 -4.79 -1.14 -0.02
CA ALA A 28 -3.79 -0.62 0.90
C ALA A 28 -3.97 -1.15 2.33
N PRO A 29 -5.18 -1.17 2.92
CA PRO A 29 -5.42 -1.83 4.20
C PRO A 29 -5.11 -3.32 4.16
N ALA A 30 -5.53 -4.01 3.08
CA ALA A 30 -5.27 -5.44 2.92
C ALA A 30 -3.77 -5.75 2.96
N ILE A 31 -2.94 -4.95 2.29
CA ILE A 31 -1.48 -5.11 2.30
C ILE A 31 -0.90 -4.81 3.69
N ALA A 32 -1.39 -3.78 4.38
CA ALA A 32 -0.92 -3.49 5.74
C ALA A 32 -1.15 -4.69 6.68
N GLY A 33 -2.36 -5.25 6.68
CA GLY A 33 -2.69 -6.43 7.46
C GLY A 33 -1.90 -7.68 7.04
N MET A 34 -1.66 -7.86 5.73
CA MET A 34 -0.86 -8.96 5.20
C MET A 34 0.58 -8.94 5.75
N PHE A 35 1.25 -7.78 5.75
CA PHE A 35 2.59 -7.69 6.30
C PHE A 35 2.64 -8.01 7.80
N LEU A 36 1.64 -7.59 8.57
CA LEU A 36 1.57 -7.96 9.99
C LEU A 36 1.34 -9.47 10.16
N ALA A 37 0.45 -10.07 9.36
CA ALA A 37 0.19 -11.51 9.37
C ALA A 37 1.43 -12.33 8.95
N ASP A 38 2.16 -11.90 7.92
CA ASP A 38 3.39 -12.55 7.47
C ASP A 38 4.49 -12.54 8.55
N HIS A 39 4.40 -11.64 9.54
CA HIS A 39 5.32 -11.57 10.68
C HIS A 39 4.77 -12.20 11.97
N GLY A 40 3.67 -12.94 11.87
CA GLY A 40 3.13 -13.76 12.96
C GLY A 40 1.90 -13.19 13.66
N ALA A 41 1.45 -11.96 13.36
CA ALA A 41 0.25 -11.41 13.99
C ALA A 41 -1.00 -12.22 13.63
N GLU A 42 -1.91 -12.40 14.61
CA GLU A 42 -3.23 -12.93 14.38
C GLU A 42 -4.14 -11.85 13.79
N VAL A 43 -4.38 -11.91 12.47
CA VAL A 43 -5.12 -10.88 11.75
C VAL A 43 -6.50 -11.39 11.36
N PHE A 44 -7.54 -10.73 11.85
CA PHE A 44 -8.92 -10.94 11.42
C PHE A 44 -9.29 -9.91 10.36
N LYS A 45 -9.48 -10.37 9.13
CA LYS A 45 -10.09 -9.56 8.05
C LYS A 45 -11.59 -9.63 8.21
N VAL A 46 -12.18 -8.52 8.65
CA VAL A 46 -13.62 -8.40 8.87
C VAL A 46 -14.26 -7.74 7.67
N GLU A 47 -15.32 -8.33 7.17
CA GLU A 47 -16.10 -7.83 6.04
C GLU A 47 -17.58 -7.82 6.40
N THR A 48 -18.35 -6.91 5.79
CA THR A 48 -19.78 -6.98 5.83
C THR A 48 -20.30 -8.10 4.92
N PRO A 49 -21.61 -8.47 4.98
CA PRO A 49 -22.17 -9.49 4.06
C PRO A 49 -21.99 -9.17 2.58
N GLU A 50 -21.87 -7.89 2.21
CA GLU A 50 -21.59 -7.43 0.84
C GLU A 50 -20.16 -7.73 0.40
N GLY A 51 -19.27 -7.94 1.35
CA GLY A 51 -17.85 -8.20 1.13
C GLY A 51 -17.04 -6.96 0.78
N ASP A 52 -15.73 -7.14 0.70
CA ASP A 52 -14.79 -6.11 0.26
C ASP A 52 -14.90 -5.92 -1.27
N TRP A 53 -15.02 -4.68 -1.74
CA TRP A 53 -15.09 -4.37 -3.17
C TRP A 53 -13.86 -4.88 -3.95
N ALA A 54 -12.71 -4.99 -3.28
CA ALA A 54 -11.48 -5.49 -3.88
C ALA A 54 -11.50 -7.01 -4.17
N ARG A 55 -12.53 -7.75 -3.74
CA ARG A 55 -12.70 -9.19 -4.06
C ARG A 55 -12.74 -9.48 -5.55
N SER A 56 -13.16 -8.51 -6.35
CA SER A 56 -13.14 -8.61 -7.83
C SER A 56 -11.74 -8.51 -8.44
N MET A 57 -10.74 -8.08 -7.67
CA MET A 57 -9.36 -7.90 -8.13
C MET A 57 -8.57 -9.20 -8.02
N ALA A 58 -7.78 -9.52 -9.04
CA ALA A 58 -7.01 -10.77 -9.10
C ALA A 58 -5.99 -10.93 -7.95
N GLY A 59 -5.58 -9.83 -7.32
CA GLY A 59 -4.63 -9.86 -6.21
C GLY A 59 -5.25 -10.06 -4.81
N PHE A 60 -6.57 -10.10 -4.69
CA PHE A 60 -7.27 -10.11 -3.40
C PHE A 60 -6.79 -11.23 -2.47
N GLU A 61 -6.71 -12.46 -2.97
CA GLU A 61 -6.25 -13.62 -2.20
C GLU A 61 -4.78 -13.47 -1.73
N VAL A 62 -3.95 -12.84 -2.57
CA VAL A 62 -2.54 -12.61 -2.24
C VAL A 62 -2.41 -11.57 -1.13
N TRP A 63 -3.18 -10.48 -1.20
CA TRP A 63 -3.13 -9.38 -0.21
C TRP A 63 -3.79 -9.75 1.13
N ASN A 64 -4.61 -10.80 1.14
CA ASN A 64 -5.27 -11.29 2.34
C ASN A 64 -4.74 -12.64 2.84
N ARG A 65 -3.57 -13.09 2.31
CA ARG A 65 -2.95 -14.32 2.80
C ARG A 65 -2.63 -14.25 4.29
N ASN A 66 -2.64 -15.40 4.94
CA ASN A 66 -2.35 -15.57 6.37
C ASN A 66 -3.34 -14.86 7.32
N LYS A 67 -4.46 -14.33 6.82
CA LYS A 67 -5.52 -13.73 7.63
C LYS A 67 -6.67 -14.72 7.87
N ILE A 68 -7.39 -14.49 8.93
CA ILE A 68 -8.64 -15.20 9.27
C ILE A 68 -9.81 -14.33 8.79
N GLY A 69 -10.61 -14.84 7.86
CA GLY A 69 -11.81 -14.14 7.38
C GLY A 69 -12.95 -14.20 8.40
N ALA A 70 -13.63 -13.09 8.63
CA ALA A 70 -14.83 -13.00 9.43
C ALA A 70 -15.87 -12.13 8.72
N ILE A 71 -17.13 -12.58 8.69
CA ILE A 71 -18.26 -11.80 8.20
C ILE A 71 -19.01 -11.27 9.40
N VAL A 72 -19.27 -9.96 9.44
CA VAL A 72 -19.99 -9.27 10.50
C VAL A 72 -21.11 -8.46 9.87
N ASP A 73 -22.35 -8.85 10.13
CA ASP A 73 -23.52 -8.09 9.70
C ASP A 73 -23.78 -6.92 10.69
N PRO A 74 -23.67 -5.66 10.28
CA PRO A 74 -23.97 -4.51 11.14
C PRO A 74 -25.42 -4.49 11.66
N ALA A 75 -26.33 -5.19 10.99
CA ALA A 75 -27.72 -5.34 11.44
C ALA A 75 -27.92 -6.46 12.47
N SER A 76 -26.92 -7.32 12.68
CA SER A 76 -26.94 -8.40 13.67
C SER A 76 -26.33 -7.95 15.00
N PRO A 77 -27.12 -7.81 16.09
CA PRO A 77 -26.59 -7.41 17.40
C PRO A 77 -25.49 -8.34 17.92
N SER A 78 -25.59 -9.65 17.68
CA SER A 78 -24.57 -10.63 18.11
C SER A 78 -23.26 -10.45 17.39
N ASP A 79 -23.29 -10.11 16.10
CA ASP A 79 -22.08 -9.93 15.30
C ASP A 79 -21.38 -8.62 15.68
N VAL A 80 -22.16 -7.55 15.90
CA VAL A 80 -21.63 -6.26 16.39
C VAL A 80 -21.02 -6.40 17.78
N GLU A 81 -21.64 -7.19 18.69
CA GLU A 81 -21.11 -7.49 20.02
C GLU A 81 -19.81 -8.31 19.94
N TRP A 82 -19.78 -9.30 19.05
CA TRP A 82 -18.55 -10.07 18.78
C TRP A 82 -17.41 -9.14 18.30
N LEU A 83 -17.70 -8.26 17.35
CA LEU A 83 -16.69 -7.32 16.82
C LEU A 83 -16.22 -6.37 17.91
N ALA A 84 -17.14 -5.76 18.67
CA ALA A 84 -16.81 -4.85 19.76
C ALA A 84 -15.90 -5.53 20.81
N THR A 85 -16.22 -6.79 21.15
CA THR A 85 -15.42 -7.57 22.09
C THR A 85 -13.99 -7.80 21.56
N ASN A 86 -13.84 -8.10 20.27
CA ASN A 86 -12.53 -8.34 19.67
C ASN A 86 -11.74 -7.03 19.50
N VAL A 87 -12.38 -5.92 19.13
CA VAL A 87 -11.73 -4.60 19.06
C VAL A 87 -11.27 -4.15 20.46
N GLY A 88 -12.07 -4.40 21.50
CA GLY A 88 -11.70 -4.11 22.89
C GLY A 88 -10.47 -4.86 23.39
N ARG A 89 -10.08 -5.94 22.72
CA ARG A 89 -8.91 -6.78 23.04
C ARG A 89 -7.81 -6.74 21.98
N ALA A 90 -8.03 -6.01 20.91
CA ALA A 90 -7.06 -5.90 19.83
C ALA A 90 -5.86 -5.04 20.22
N ASP A 91 -4.72 -5.33 19.60
CA ASP A 91 -3.52 -4.52 19.66
C ASP A 91 -3.49 -3.48 18.55
N VAL A 92 -4.00 -3.86 17.36
CA VAL A 92 -4.04 -3.00 16.18
C VAL A 92 -5.43 -3.07 15.55
N LEU A 93 -5.94 -1.93 15.15
CA LEU A 93 -7.14 -1.77 14.34
C LEU A 93 -6.76 -1.07 13.04
N ILE A 94 -7.00 -1.72 11.90
CA ILE A 94 -6.74 -1.18 10.56
C ILE A 94 -8.05 -0.66 9.97
N LEU A 95 -8.02 0.58 9.47
CA LEU A 95 -9.13 1.28 8.84
C LEU A 95 -8.67 1.89 7.52
N GLY A 96 -9.47 1.79 6.46
CA GLY A 96 -9.26 2.51 5.21
C GLY A 96 -9.68 3.97 5.36
N ALA A 97 -10.97 4.21 5.54
CA ALA A 97 -11.53 5.55 5.70
C ALA A 97 -12.41 5.66 6.96
N ASN A 98 -13.66 5.26 6.88
CA ASN A 98 -14.66 5.47 7.93
C ASN A 98 -15.37 4.17 8.36
N GLU A 99 -14.74 3.03 8.22
CA GLU A 99 -15.37 1.71 8.44
C GLU A 99 -15.88 1.51 9.87
N LEU A 100 -15.34 2.27 10.85
CA LEU A 100 -15.89 2.22 12.21
C LEU A 100 -17.35 2.70 12.28
N ASP A 101 -17.70 3.66 11.44
CA ASP A 101 -19.07 4.22 11.42
C ASP A 101 -20.07 3.19 10.86
N ASP A 102 -19.62 2.28 9.99
CA ASP A 102 -20.46 1.24 9.39
C ASP A 102 -20.90 0.20 10.41
N PHE A 103 -20.07 -0.07 11.44
CA PHE A 103 -20.35 -1.06 12.49
C PHE A 103 -21.01 -0.47 13.74
N GLY A 104 -21.22 0.84 13.78
CA GLY A 104 -22.02 1.53 14.79
C GLY A 104 -21.28 1.86 16.10
N PRO A 105 -22.01 2.48 17.05
CA PRO A 105 -21.41 3.10 18.22
C PRO A 105 -20.75 2.12 19.20
N LEU A 106 -21.24 0.87 19.28
CA LEU A 106 -20.69 -0.11 20.21
C LEU A 106 -19.24 -0.44 19.88
N VAL A 107 -18.92 -0.60 18.59
CA VAL A 107 -17.56 -0.89 18.14
C VAL A 107 -16.66 0.32 18.32
N ALA A 108 -17.19 1.53 18.02
CA ALA A 108 -16.46 2.78 18.25
C ALA A 108 -16.17 3.03 19.75
N ASP A 109 -17.12 2.70 20.63
CA ASP A 109 -16.93 2.80 22.08
C ASP A 109 -15.88 1.79 22.58
N ALA A 110 -15.90 0.57 22.08
CA ALA A 110 -14.89 -0.45 22.39
C ALA A 110 -13.47 0.00 21.98
N ALA A 111 -13.34 0.60 20.80
CA ALA A 111 -12.08 1.17 20.33
C ALA A 111 -11.59 2.31 21.24
N ARG A 112 -12.50 3.22 21.64
CA ARG A 112 -12.15 4.32 22.58
C ARG A 112 -11.78 3.85 23.98
N ALA A 113 -12.41 2.79 24.46
CA ALA A 113 -12.15 2.22 25.78
C ALA A 113 -10.80 1.47 25.85
N ASN A 114 -10.30 0.98 24.73
CA ASN A 114 -9.02 0.28 24.66
C ASN A 114 -7.86 1.28 24.55
N HIS A 115 -7.35 1.74 25.68
CA HIS A 115 -6.26 2.71 25.76
C HIS A 115 -4.92 2.21 25.19
N ARG A 116 -4.81 0.91 24.91
CA ARG A 116 -3.60 0.30 24.31
C ARG A 116 -3.73 0.08 22.80
N LEU A 117 -4.89 0.38 22.21
CA LEU A 117 -5.16 0.13 20.81
C LEU A 117 -4.35 1.08 19.91
N VAL A 118 -3.59 0.50 19.00
CA VAL A 118 -2.99 1.22 17.88
C VAL A 118 -3.99 1.25 16.73
N ILE A 119 -4.45 2.44 16.36
CA ILE A 119 -5.37 2.62 15.22
C ILE A 119 -4.55 3.07 14.02
N VAL A 120 -4.60 2.30 12.93
CA VAL A 120 -3.91 2.59 11.66
C VAL A 120 -4.94 2.99 10.64
N ARG A 121 -4.90 4.24 10.21
CA ARG A 121 -5.82 4.79 9.20
C ARG A 121 -5.10 4.98 7.87
N LEU A 122 -5.73 4.50 6.79
CA LEU A 122 -5.18 4.54 5.43
C LEU A 122 -6.08 5.30 4.44
N PRO A 123 -6.51 6.53 4.73
CA PRO A 123 -7.28 7.31 3.77
C PRO A 123 -6.43 7.68 2.55
N VAL A 124 -7.07 7.97 1.42
CA VAL A 124 -6.37 8.52 0.24
C VAL A 124 -5.82 9.91 0.54
N TYR A 125 -6.64 10.75 1.21
CA TYR A 125 -6.31 12.10 1.65
C TYR A 125 -6.67 12.31 3.11
N LEU A 126 -6.04 13.29 3.75
CA LEU A 126 -6.45 13.72 5.09
C LEU A 126 -7.81 14.41 5.03
N ASP A 127 -8.68 14.03 5.95
CA ASP A 127 -10.01 14.65 6.09
C ASP A 127 -9.88 16.13 6.43
N GLY A 128 -10.73 16.95 5.84
CA GLY A 128 -10.82 18.40 6.11
C GLY A 128 -9.67 19.25 5.60
N VAL A 129 -8.60 18.66 5.06
CA VAL A 129 -7.43 19.41 4.55
C VAL A 129 -7.58 19.75 3.07
N THR A 130 -8.32 18.96 2.32
CA THR A 130 -8.50 19.15 0.89
C THR A 130 -9.98 18.92 0.49
N PRO A 131 -10.43 19.43 -0.68
CA PRO A 131 -11.75 19.07 -1.20
C PRO A 131 -11.87 17.58 -1.59
N TRP A 132 -10.80 16.81 -1.43
CA TRP A 132 -10.68 15.40 -1.81
C TRP A 132 -10.88 14.42 -0.65
N GLY A 133 -11.17 14.93 0.55
CA GLY A 133 -11.52 14.09 1.70
C GLY A 133 -12.69 13.17 1.36
N GLY A 134 -12.62 11.89 1.79
CA GLY A 134 -13.62 10.88 1.45
C GLY A 134 -13.53 10.32 0.02
N THR A 135 -12.52 10.69 -0.76
CA THR A 135 -12.28 10.10 -2.08
C THR A 135 -11.95 8.60 -1.95
N PRO A 136 -12.59 7.74 -2.76
CA PRO A 136 -12.31 6.31 -2.73
C PRO A 136 -10.85 5.98 -3.09
N GLU A 137 -10.37 4.83 -2.64
CA GLU A 137 -9.07 4.29 -3.02
C GLU A 137 -8.96 4.16 -4.54
N SER A 138 -7.94 4.80 -5.12
CA SER A 138 -7.66 4.73 -6.55
C SER A 138 -6.19 5.02 -6.84
N ASN A 139 -5.46 4.02 -7.33
CA ASN A 139 -4.08 4.20 -7.78
C ASN A 139 -4.00 5.16 -8.97
N GLY A 140 -4.95 5.08 -9.89
CA GLY A 140 -5.01 5.95 -11.07
C GLY A 140 -5.18 7.42 -10.71
N LEU A 141 -6.06 7.73 -9.75
CA LEU A 141 -6.27 9.09 -9.28
C LEU A 141 -5.01 9.64 -8.59
N LEU A 142 -4.39 8.88 -7.69
CA LEU A 142 -3.13 9.24 -7.06
C LEU A 142 -2.01 9.47 -8.10
N SER A 143 -1.92 8.57 -9.09
CA SER A 143 -0.96 8.66 -10.19
C SER A 143 -1.15 9.92 -11.04
N ALA A 144 -2.41 10.28 -11.33
CA ALA A 144 -2.75 11.50 -12.05
C ALA A 144 -2.37 12.76 -11.26
N MET A 145 -2.70 12.80 -9.98
CA MET A 145 -2.40 13.94 -9.10
C MET A 145 -0.92 14.14 -8.86
N GLY A 146 -0.14 13.06 -8.74
CA GLY A 146 1.33 13.10 -8.63
C GLY A 146 2.05 13.29 -9.94
N SER A 147 1.34 13.58 -11.03
CA SER A 147 1.92 13.70 -12.38
C SER A 147 2.62 12.42 -12.88
N GLN A 148 2.50 11.31 -12.19
CA GLN A 148 3.13 10.06 -12.58
C GLN A 148 2.56 9.54 -13.90
N ALA A 149 1.24 9.58 -14.05
CA ALA A 149 0.58 9.14 -15.27
C ALA A 149 1.02 9.96 -16.51
N SER A 150 1.27 11.25 -16.33
CA SER A 150 1.76 12.13 -17.42
C SER A 150 3.26 11.95 -17.70
N ARG A 151 4.03 11.51 -16.69
CA ARG A 151 5.47 11.25 -16.84
C ARG A 151 5.77 9.87 -17.42
N GLN A 152 4.84 8.93 -17.29
CA GLN A 152 4.84 7.66 -18.02
C GLN A 152 4.05 7.84 -19.31
N SER A 153 4.71 7.98 -20.43
CA SER A 153 4.05 8.08 -21.73
C SER A 153 4.08 6.75 -22.47
N SER A 154 3.11 6.55 -23.34
CA SER A 154 3.03 5.41 -24.26
C SER A 154 3.45 5.79 -25.67
N TYR A 155 3.71 4.80 -26.51
CA TYR A 155 3.95 5.01 -27.95
C TYR A 155 2.72 5.59 -28.66
N SER A 156 1.54 5.45 -28.08
CA SER A 156 0.29 6.02 -28.58
C SER A 156 0.03 7.45 -28.04
N GLY A 157 0.93 7.97 -27.19
CA GLY A 157 0.76 9.26 -26.52
C GLY A 157 -0.20 9.18 -25.32
N GLY A 158 -0.35 10.31 -24.63
CA GLY A 158 -1.24 10.47 -23.49
C GLY A 158 -0.67 9.94 -22.16
N PRO A 159 -1.36 10.24 -21.04
CA PRO A 159 -0.99 9.72 -19.74
C PRO A 159 -1.25 8.21 -19.67
N VAL A 160 -0.41 7.50 -18.92
CA VAL A 160 -0.50 6.05 -18.74
C VAL A 160 -0.62 5.73 -17.26
N GLU A 161 -1.63 4.95 -16.90
CA GLU A 161 -1.69 4.35 -15.58
C GLU A 161 -0.78 3.12 -15.52
N SER A 162 -0.05 2.98 -14.41
CA SER A 162 0.75 1.78 -14.17
C SER A 162 -0.16 0.57 -13.93
N VAL A 163 0.08 -0.54 -14.64
CA VAL A 163 -0.62 -1.81 -14.42
C VAL A 163 -0.44 -2.31 -12.98
N SER A 164 0.72 -2.03 -12.38
CA SER A 164 0.96 -2.34 -10.98
C SER A 164 0.60 -1.15 -10.11
N PRO A 165 -0.36 -1.28 -9.17
CA PRO A 165 -0.81 -0.20 -8.29
C PRO A 165 0.19 0.05 -7.14
N TYR A 166 1.43 0.37 -7.47
CA TYR A 166 2.52 0.45 -6.51
C TYR A 166 2.38 1.56 -5.46
N ILE A 167 1.59 2.62 -5.72
CA ILE A 167 1.33 3.68 -4.72
C ILE A 167 0.52 3.10 -3.56
N LEU A 168 -0.50 2.29 -3.86
CA LEU A 168 -1.31 1.63 -2.84
C LEU A 168 -0.51 0.53 -2.11
N HIS A 169 0.39 -0.17 -2.82
CA HIS A 169 1.35 -1.08 -2.19
C HIS A 169 2.25 -0.35 -1.20
N ALA A 170 2.77 0.80 -1.61
CA ALA A 170 3.59 1.65 -0.78
C ALA A 170 2.84 2.16 0.45
N GLN A 171 1.58 2.57 0.28
CA GLN A 171 0.73 3.00 1.40
C GLN A 171 0.57 1.88 2.43
N GLY A 172 0.21 0.68 1.99
CA GLY A 172 0.06 -0.48 2.88
C GLY A 172 1.37 -0.85 3.60
N LEU A 173 2.50 -0.82 2.88
CA LEU A 173 3.81 -1.09 3.47
C LEU A 173 4.21 -0.01 4.51
N LEU A 174 4.02 1.27 4.21
CA LEU A 174 4.28 2.36 5.16
C LEU A 174 3.36 2.26 6.38
N ALA A 175 2.11 1.84 6.19
CA ALA A 175 1.15 1.64 7.28
C ALA A 175 1.56 0.48 8.20
N SER A 176 2.06 -0.63 7.65
CA SER A 176 2.58 -1.74 8.47
C SER A 176 3.82 -1.31 9.27
N LEU A 177 4.71 -0.51 8.68
CA LEU A 177 5.85 0.08 9.40
C LEU A 177 5.40 1.03 10.50
N ALA A 178 4.40 1.89 10.23
CA ALA A 178 3.83 2.81 11.23
C ALA A 178 3.17 2.03 12.38
N ALA A 179 2.43 0.94 12.08
CA ALA A 179 1.87 0.05 13.09
C ALA A 179 2.96 -0.57 13.99
N ALA A 180 4.01 -1.13 13.40
CA ALA A 180 5.13 -1.72 14.14
C ALA A 180 5.85 -0.66 15.01
N SER A 181 6.04 0.54 14.49
CA SER A 181 6.64 1.66 15.24
C SER A 181 5.77 2.09 16.43
N ALA A 182 4.44 2.17 16.23
CA ALA A 182 3.50 2.50 17.30
C ALA A 182 3.41 1.39 18.37
N LEU A 183 3.51 0.11 17.96
CA LEU A 183 3.58 -1.02 18.89
C LEU A 183 4.87 -0.98 19.72
N LEU A 184 5.99 -0.61 19.10
CA LEU A 184 7.27 -0.45 19.81
C LEU A 184 7.21 0.70 20.82
N GLU A 185 6.67 1.87 20.44
CA GLU A 185 6.49 3.00 21.34
C GLU A 185 5.55 2.65 22.51
N ARG A 186 4.47 1.90 22.24
CA ARG A 186 3.54 1.40 23.24
C ARG A 186 4.22 0.53 24.31
N PHE A 187 5.32 -0.13 23.97
CA PHE A 187 6.07 -0.95 24.92
C PHE A 187 6.61 -0.09 26.06
N ASP A 188 7.04 1.13 25.74
CA ASP A 188 7.57 2.08 26.73
C ASP A 188 6.45 2.91 27.41
N SER A 189 5.50 3.44 26.64
CA SER A 189 4.45 4.34 27.17
C SER A 189 3.29 3.58 27.84
N GLY A 190 3.05 2.34 27.42
CA GLY A 190 1.86 1.57 27.81
C GLY A 190 0.58 2.00 27.07
N LEU A 191 0.63 3.00 26.21
CA LEU A 191 -0.53 3.59 25.53
C LEU A 191 -0.54 3.28 24.02
N GLY A 192 -1.72 3.08 23.47
CA GLY A 192 -1.95 3.06 22.02
C GLY A 192 -1.99 4.47 21.45
N GLN A 193 -2.00 4.55 20.12
CA GLN A 193 -2.08 5.81 19.40
C GLN A 193 -2.75 5.62 18.04
N THR A 194 -3.18 6.73 17.44
CA THR A 194 -3.66 6.72 16.06
C THR A 194 -2.52 7.16 15.14
N VAL A 195 -2.22 6.34 14.14
CA VAL A 195 -1.28 6.66 13.06
C VAL A 195 -2.06 6.74 11.75
N THR A 196 -1.79 7.74 10.94
CA THR A 196 -2.45 7.94 9.65
C THR A 196 -1.40 7.95 8.54
N VAL A 197 -1.60 7.07 7.54
CA VAL A 197 -0.75 6.99 6.35
C VAL A 197 -1.64 7.19 5.13
N THR A 198 -1.54 8.36 4.51
CA THR A 198 -2.37 8.69 3.35
C THR A 198 -1.76 8.16 2.04
N GLY A 199 -2.60 7.92 1.04
CA GLY A 199 -2.13 7.61 -0.32
C GLY A 199 -1.23 8.70 -0.89
N MET A 200 -1.50 9.97 -0.55
CA MET A 200 -0.66 11.11 -0.93
C MET A 200 0.73 11.08 -0.29
N GLN A 201 0.85 10.67 0.98
CA GLN A 201 2.17 10.49 1.62
C GLN A 201 2.96 9.40 0.93
N ALA A 202 2.31 8.26 0.59
CA ALA A 202 2.95 7.19 -0.16
C ALA A 202 3.40 7.66 -1.55
N LEU A 203 2.56 8.40 -2.26
CA LEU A 203 2.90 8.99 -3.55
C LEU A 203 4.14 9.90 -3.44
N ILE A 204 4.15 10.84 -2.50
CA ILE A 204 5.25 11.79 -2.30
C ILE A 204 6.54 11.03 -1.98
N GLN A 205 6.48 10.03 -1.10
CA GLN A 205 7.66 9.25 -0.69
C GLN A 205 8.33 8.54 -1.87
N PHE A 206 7.54 8.00 -2.81
CA PHE A 206 8.05 7.28 -3.96
C PHE A 206 8.34 8.18 -5.17
N HIS A 207 7.77 9.38 -5.19
CA HIS A 207 7.93 10.35 -6.28
C HIS A 207 8.64 11.64 -5.86
N VAL A 208 9.35 11.63 -4.75
CA VAL A 208 10.00 12.83 -4.20
C VAL A 208 10.83 13.59 -5.26
N LEU A 209 11.61 12.89 -6.07
CA LEU A 209 12.42 13.51 -7.13
C LEU A 209 11.57 14.14 -8.23
N ALA A 210 10.42 13.55 -8.56
CA ALA A 210 9.52 14.04 -9.58
C ALA A 210 8.66 15.22 -9.11
N LEU A 211 8.43 15.30 -7.80
CA LEU A 211 7.61 16.35 -7.17
C LEU A 211 8.45 17.50 -6.62
N THR A 212 9.78 17.35 -6.58
CA THR A 212 10.69 18.43 -6.16
C THR A 212 10.88 19.43 -7.30
N VAL A 213 10.47 20.66 -7.06
CA VAL A 213 10.70 21.79 -7.97
C VAL A 213 11.82 22.65 -7.42
N HIS A 214 12.83 22.91 -8.23
CA HIS A 214 13.93 23.81 -7.88
C HIS A 214 13.83 25.07 -8.73
N ALA A 215 13.89 26.26 -8.12
CA ALA A 215 13.66 27.53 -8.82
C ALA A 215 14.64 27.77 -9.99
N ASP A 216 15.87 27.31 -9.85
CA ASP A 216 16.98 27.57 -10.77
C ASP A 216 17.47 26.31 -11.53
N ALA A 217 16.78 25.18 -11.40
CA ALA A 217 17.16 23.96 -12.10
C ALA A 217 16.07 23.52 -13.08
N PRO A 218 16.45 23.05 -14.28
CA PRO A 218 15.49 22.43 -15.19
C PRO A 218 14.87 21.21 -14.51
N ASP A 219 13.61 20.89 -14.84
CA ASP A 219 12.93 19.70 -14.34
C ASP A 219 13.83 18.46 -14.53
N PRO A 220 14.32 17.82 -13.44
CA PRO A 220 15.28 16.74 -13.56
C PRO A 220 14.69 15.49 -14.22
N ILE A 221 13.37 15.39 -14.30
CA ILE A 221 12.66 14.25 -14.86
C ILE A 221 11.67 14.74 -15.93
N THR A 222 12.19 15.22 -17.03
CA THR A 222 11.38 15.36 -18.23
C THR A 222 11.19 13.97 -18.85
N SER A 223 9.99 13.39 -18.67
CA SER A 223 9.60 12.23 -19.47
C SER A 223 9.43 12.67 -20.92
N ILE A 224 10.24 12.11 -21.78
CA ILE A 224 10.12 12.35 -23.24
C ILE A 224 9.48 11.12 -23.89
N GLY A 225 8.57 10.50 -23.16
CA GLY A 225 7.91 9.31 -23.63
C GLY A 225 8.74 8.03 -23.50
N PRO A 226 8.17 6.90 -23.94
CA PRO A 226 8.83 5.60 -23.87
C PRO A 226 10.10 5.51 -24.72
N THR A 227 10.29 6.49 -25.61
CA THR A 227 11.49 6.59 -26.43
C THR A 227 12.70 7.15 -25.67
N GLY A 228 12.49 7.76 -24.48
CA GLY A 228 13.58 8.28 -23.66
C GLY A 228 14.32 9.50 -24.25
N LYS A 229 15.12 10.18 -23.43
CA LYS A 229 15.88 11.37 -23.80
C LYS A 229 17.17 11.04 -24.55
N HIS A 230 17.77 9.90 -24.24
CA HIS A 230 19.05 9.51 -24.82
C HIS A 230 18.83 8.60 -26.03
N HIS A 231 19.40 8.97 -27.16
CA HIS A 231 19.27 8.20 -28.41
C HIS A 231 19.80 6.77 -28.29
N THR A 232 20.76 6.54 -27.42
CA THR A 232 21.40 5.25 -27.18
C THR A 232 20.87 4.52 -25.96
N TYR A 233 19.88 5.10 -25.23
CA TYR A 233 19.25 4.48 -24.05
C TYR A 233 17.73 4.57 -24.18
N ARG A 234 17.16 3.70 -25.00
CA ARG A 234 15.72 3.70 -25.32
C ARG A 234 15.29 2.42 -26.01
N HIS A 235 14.00 2.27 -26.21
CA HIS A 235 13.44 1.18 -27.00
C HIS A 235 13.32 1.60 -28.47
N PHE A 236 13.57 0.65 -29.37
CA PHE A 236 13.40 0.80 -30.81
C PHE A 236 12.49 -0.32 -31.33
N GLU A 237 11.55 0.04 -32.19
CA GLU A 237 10.80 -0.94 -32.96
C GLU A 237 11.68 -1.48 -34.11
N ALA A 238 11.83 -2.79 -34.13
CA ALA A 238 12.57 -3.51 -35.18
C ALA A 238 11.59 -4.09 -36.21
N GLN A 239 12.13 -4.56 -37.31
CA GLN A 239 11.33 -5.18 -38.38
C GLN A 239 10.47 -6.32 -37.84
N GLY A 240 9.19 -6.35 -38.27
CA GLY A 240 8.23 -7.36 -37.85
C GLY A 240 7.58 -7.11 -36.49
N GLY A 241 7.51 -5.86 -36.04
CA GLY A 241 6.83 -5.45 -34.80
C GLY A 241 7.53 -5.90 -33.53
N ARG A 242 8.77 -6.33 -33.62
CA ARG A 242 9.59 -6.70 -32.45
C ARG A 242 10.27 -5.45 -31.88
N TRP A 243 10.54 -5.50 -30.59
CA TRP A 243 11.20 -4.39 -29.88
C TRP A 243 12.57 -4.78 -29.37
N ILE A 244 13.52 -3.87 -29.48
CA ILE A 244 14.86 -3.96 -28.88
C ILE A 244 15.07 -2.81 -27.92
N ALA A 245 15.77 -3.09 -26.82
CA ALA A 245 16.21 -2.07 -25.87
C ALA A 245 17.70 -1.80 -26.10
N ALA A 246 18.04 -0.53 -26.35
CA ALA A 246 19.44 -0.09 -26.37
C ALA A 246 19.81 0.44 -24.98
N GLY A 247 20.95 0.00 -24.44
CA GLY A 247 21.41 0.31 -23.08
C GLY A 247 22.73 1.09 -23.04
N GLY A 248 22.99 1.97 -24.00
CA GLY A 248 24.21 2.77 -24.09
C GLY A 248 24.14 4.06 -23.27
N LEU A 249 24.02 3.97 -21.91
CA LEU A 249 24.03 5.13 -21.04
C LEU A 249 25.44 5.49 -20.59
N GLY A 250 25.86 6.73 -20.90
CA GLY A 250 27.15 7.31 -20.51
C GLY A 250 28.29 7.00 -21.47
N GLY A 251 29.17 7.97 -21.64
CA GLY A 251 30.20 8.16 -22.66
C GLY A 251 30.77 6.92 -23.32
N LYS A 252 31.45 6.04 -22.59
CA LYS A 252 32.10 4.84 -23.20
C LYS A 252 31.12 3.78 -23.73
N PHE A 253 29.96 3.64 -23.11
CA PHE A 253 28.96 2.67 -23.57
C PHE A 253 28.21 3.18 -24.78
N GLU A 254 27.92 4.47 -24.82
CA GLU A 254 27.35 5.15 -25.97
C GLU A 254 28.27 5.05 -27.18
N LEU A 255 29.55 5.41 -27.01
CA LEU A 255 30.53 5.34 -28.09
C LEU A 255 30.72 3.90 -28.61
N ARG A 256 30.73 2.89 -27.73
CA ARG A 256 30.80 1.49 -28.16
C ARG A 256 29.56 1.07 -28.96
N LEU A 257 28.37 1.42 -28.46
CA LEU A 257 27.14 1.08 -29.17
C LEU A 257 27.10 1.73 -30.55
N LEU A 258 27.45 3.02 -30.65
CA LEU A 258 27.52 3.72 -31.93
C LEU A 258 28.57 3.12 -32.88
N HIS A 259 29.72 2.71 -32.34
CA HIS A 259 30.77 2.05 -33.14
C HIS A 259 30.31 0.71 -33.71
N GLU A 260 29.57 -0.10 -32.92
CA GLU A 260 29.04 -1.41 -33.37
C GLU A 260 27.88 -1.28 -34.37
N LEU A 261 27.20 -0.15 -34.36
CA LEU A 261 26.09 0.13 -35.28
C LEU A 261 26.55 0.75 -36.62
N GLY A 262 27.80 1.21 -36.69
CA GLY A 262 28.37 1.92 -37.86
C GLY A 262 28.06 3.42 -37.77
#